data_ed3000e4c0bfc21dfd02d459a76cb002
#
_entry.id   ed3000e4c0bfc21dfd02d459a76cb002
#
_cell.length_a   1.000
_cell.length_b   1.000
_cell.length_c   1.000
_cell.angle_alpha   90.00
_cell.angle_beta   90.00
_cell.angle_gamma   90.00
#
_symmetry.space_group_name_H-M   'P 1'
#
loop_
_entity.id
_entity.type
_entity.pdbx_description
1 polymer ?
#
loop_
_entity_poly.entity_id
_entity_poly.type
_entity_poly.pdbx_seq_one_letter_code
_entity_poly.pdbx_strand_id
1 'polypeptide(L)'
;TMEGARKHRNYALAVLFVVYIFNIIDRQIVNILQEDIKADLGLNDTQLGMMTGLAFAVVYCTMGIPVARIADSTSRKGVMVVSLAIWSGFTALCGLANPIHIGTFTISAFVVLLITRMGVGLGEAGGSPPAHAMISDLYEKEKRGRALALYSAGLYAGTLLGYYLGGWLSEALNWR
;
A
#
# COMPACT_ATOMS: atom_id res chain seq x y z
N THR A 1 -33.09 12.03 -0.96
CA THR A 1 -33.29 12.39 -2.38
C THR A 1 -32.30 11.62 -3.25
N MET A 2 -32.71 11.22 -4.48
CA MET A 2 -31.85 10.47 -5.42
C MET A 2 -30.54 11.21 -5.74
N GLU A 3 -30.54 12.52 -5.72
CA GLU A 3 -29.34 13.35 -5.92
C GLU A 3 -28.33 13.22 -4.77
N GLY A 4 -28.81 13.16 -3.52
CA GLY A 4 -27.95 12.93 -2.36
C GLY A 4 -27.26 11.57 -2.38
N ALA A 5 -28.00 10.51 -2.74
CA ALA A 5 -27.44 9.17 -2.90
C ALA A 5 -26.36 9.11 -4.01
N ARG A 6 -26.59 9.81 -5.13
CA ARG A 6 -25.61 9.91 -6.21
C ARG A 6 -24.35 10.66 -5.81
N LYS A 7 -24.47 11.76 -5.08
CA LYS A 7 -23.32 12.53 -4.56
C LYS A 7 -22.50 11.68 -3.58
N HIS A 8 -23.16 10.99 -2.66
CA HIS A 8 -22.48 10.11 -1.70
C HIS A 8 -21.70 8.97 -2.41
N ARG A 9 -22.32 8.32 -3.39
CA ARG A 9 -21.70 7.26 -4.17
C ARG A 9 -20.47 7.73 -4.93
N ASN A 10 -20.56 8.87 -5.63
CA ASN A 10 -19.44 9.44 -6.38
C ASN A 10 -18.31 9.91 -5.45
N TYR A 11 -18.64 10.45 -4.29
CA TYR A 11 -17.66 10.81 -3.26
C TYR A 11 -16.92 9.56 -2.75
N ALA A 12 -17.65 8.49 -2.43
CA ALA A 12 -17.04 7.24 -1.99
C ALA A 12 -16.08 6.68 -3.05
N LEU A 13 -16.47 6.66 -4.33
CA LEU A 13 -15.60 6.22 -5.41
C LEU A 13 -14.34 7.10 -5.55
N ALA A 14 -14.49 8.43 -5.45
CA ALA A 14 -13.36 9.35 -5.51
C ALA A 14 -12.37 9.11 -4.36
N VAL A 15 -12.85 8.90 -3.14
CA VAL A 15 -12.00 8.57 -1.99
C VAL A 15 -11.27 7.25 -2.21
N LEU A 16 -11.97 6.19 -2.65
CA LEU A 16 -11.36 4.89 -2.95
C LEU A 16 -10.30 5.00 -4.05
N PHE A 17 -10.57 5.78 -5.09
CA PHE A 17 -9.63 6.04 -6.19
C PHE A 17 -8.36 6.73 -5.68
N VAL A 18 -8.49 7.79 -4.86
CA VAL A 18 -7.34 8.50 -4.28
C VAL A 18 -6.53 7.60 -3.36
N VAL A 19 -7.18 6.84 -2.47
CA VAL A 19 -6.50 5.87 -1.60
C VAL A 19 -5.72 4.85 -2.43
N TYR A 20 -6.30 4.37 -3.54
CA TYR A 20 -5.64 3.42 -4.42
C TYR A 20 -4.42 4.03 -5.13
N ILE A 21 -4.51 5.30 -5.57
CA ILE A 21 -3.36 6.03 -6.13
C ILE A 21 -2.21 6.08 -5.11
N PHE A 22 -2.48 6.46 -3.86
CA PHE A 22 -1.44 6.50 -2.81
C PHE A 22 -0.83 5.13 -2.54
N ASN A 23 -1.64 4.08 -2.55
CA ASN A 23 -1.16 2.70 -2.41
C ASN A 23 -0.16 2.32 -3.52
N ILE A 24 -0.46 2.69 -4.76
CA ILE A 24 0.44 2.43 -5.89
C ILE A 24 1.70 3.31 -5.83
N ILE A 25 1.57 4.58 -5.45
CA ILE A 25 2.72 5.49 -5.27
C ILE A 25 3.71 4.90 -4.26
N ASP A 26 3.24 4.43 -3.11
CA ASP A 26 4.09 3.83 -2.07
C ASP A 26 4.92 2.65 -2.60
N ARG A 27 4.29 1.78 -3.41
CA ARG A 27 4.99 0.66 -4.05
C ARG A 27 6.05 1.13 -5.05
N GLN A 28 5.73 2.14 -5.86
CA GLN A 28 6.65 2.63 -6.89
C GLN A 28 7.84 3.41 -6.30
N ILE A 29 7.61 4.21 -5.27
CA ILE A 29 8.68 4.95 -4.58
C ILE A 29 9.76 3.98 -4.07
N VAL A 30 9.36 2.88 -3.43
CA VAL A 30 10.35 1.89 -2.94
C VAL A 30 11.14 1.25 -4.08
N ASN A 31 10.50 0.99 -5.22
CA ASN A 31 11.20 0.46 -6.40
C ASN A 31 12.20 1.46 -6.99
N ILE A 32 11.93 2.75 -6.88
CA ILE A 32 12.83 3.81 -7.38
C ILE A 32 14.00 4.00 -6.41
N LEU A 33 13.73 3.99 -5.10
CA LEU A 33 14.72 4.21 -4.06
C LEU A 33 15.56 2.96 -3.73
N GLN A 34 15.32 1.82 -4.38
CA GLN A 34 15.97 0.55 -4.05
C GLN A 34 17.50 0.59 -4.15
N GLU A 35 18.07 1.32 -5.11
CA GLU A 35 19.53 1.44 -5.25
C GLU A 35 20.12 2.32 -4.15
N ASP A 36 19.45 3.40 -3.75
CA ASP A 36 19.87 4.26 -2.64
C ASP A 36 19.82 3.49 -1.31
N ILE A 37 18.75 2.72 -1.08
CA ILE A 37 18.61 1.84 0.09
C ILE A 37 19.71 0.77 0.10
N LYS A 38 19.99 0.16 -1.05
CA LYS A 38 21.05 -0.84 -1.21
C LYS A 38 22.42 -0.26 -0.86
N ALA A 39 22.74 0.93 -1.37
CA ALA A 39 24.00 1.59 -1.11
C ALA A 39 24.16 2.01 0.35
N ASP A 40 23.11 2.59 0.95
CA ASP A 40 23.15 3.08 2.34
C ASP A 40 23.21 1.95 3.38
N LEU A 41 22.47 0.84 3.14
CA LEU A 41 22.43 -0.29 4.06
C LEU A 41 23.41 -1.42 3.73
N GLY A 42 24.20 -1.29 2.66
CA GLY A 42 25.17 -2.31 2.20
C GLY A 42 24.53 -3.65 1.82
N LEU A 43 23.33 -3.61 1.18
CA LEU A 43 22.57 -4.80 0.83
C LEU A 43 23.11 -5.44 -0.45
N ASN A 44 22.99 -6.77 -0.54
CA ASN A 44 23.18 -7.49 -1.80
C ASN A 44 21.85 -7.59 -2.59
N ASP A 45 21.94 -7.98 -3.88
CA ASP A 45 20.77 -8.07 -4.78
C ASP A 45 19.70 -9.06 -4.29
N THR A 46 20.13 -10.15 -3.65
CA THR A 46 19.20 -11.13 -3.06
C THR A 46 18.40 -10.52 -1.91
N GLN A 47 19.05 -9.79 -1.03
CA GLN A 47 18.40 -9.09 0.07
C GLN A 47 17.44 -8.01 -0.44
N LEU A 48 17.85 -7.28 -1.45
CA LEU A 48 17.01 -6.27 -2.11
C LEU A 48 15.76 -6.89 -2.72
N GLY A 49 15.91 -7.98 -3.49
CA GLY A 49 14.78 -8.71 -4.07
C GLY A 49 13.86 -9.35 -3.03
N MET A 50 14.40 -9.84 -1.91
CA MET A 50 13.59 -10.32 -0.78
C MET A 50 12.75 -9.20 -0.18
N MET A 51 13.31 -8.03 0.02
CA MET A 51 12.65 -6.89 0.65
C MET A 51 11.59 -6.27 -0.27
N THR A 52 11.93 -6.00 -1.54
CA THR A 52 11.04 -5.30 -2.47
C THR A 52 9.94 -6.20 -3.04
N GLY A 53 10.23 -7.50 -3.21
CA GLY A 53 9.35 -8.46 -3.85
C GLY A 53 8.79 -9.52 -2.91
N LEU A 54 9.63 -10.48 -2.52
CA LEU A 54 9.17 -11.73 -1.92
C LEU A 54 8.48 -11.54 -0.55
N ALA A 55 9.09 -10.80 0.36
CA ALA A 55 8.55 -10.61 1.71
C ALA A 55 7.19 -9.90 1.69
N PHE A 56 7.09 -8.84 0.89
CA PHE A 56 5.84 -8.14 0.67
C PHE A 56 4.78 -9.06 0.02
N ALA A 57 5.11 -9.74 -1.08
CA ALA A 57 4.19 -10.56 -1.84
C ALA A 57 3.63 -11.73 -1.02
N VAL A 58 4.47 -12.43 -0.24
CA VAL A 58 4.05 -13.54 0.61
C VAL A 58 3.01 -13.07 1.63
N VAL A 59 3.29 -11.99 2.35
CA VAL A 59 2.35 -11.46 3.36
C VAL A 59 1.08 -10.93 2.71
N TYR A 60 1.20 -10.16 1.64
CA TYR A 60 0.06 -9.61 0.90
C TYR A 60 -0.88 -10.71 0.38
N CYS A 61 -0.34 -11.75 -0.24
CA CYS A 61 -1.13 -12.86 -0.79
C CYS A 61 -1.75 -13.74 0.30
N THR A 62 -0.99 -14.08 1.34
CA THR A 62 -1.48 -14.96 2.42
C THR A 62 -2.51 -14.25 3.30
N MET A 63 -2.31 -12.96 3.61
CA MET A 63 -3.22 -12.19 4.45
C MET A 63 -4.44 -11.65 3.68
N GLY A 64 -4.36 -11.56 2.35
CA GLY A 64 -5.48 -11.12 1.52
C GLY A 64 -6.76 -11.92 1.73
N ILE A 65 -6.65 -13.25 1.86
CA ILE A 65 -7.81 -14.14 2.08
C ILE A 65 -8.42 -13.96 3.48
N PRO A 66 -7.67 -14.05 4.60
CA PRO A 66 -8.22 -13.78 5.93
C PRO A 66 -8.84 -12.39 6.07
N VAL A 67 -8.16 -11.36 5.58
CA VAL A 67 -8.63 -9.97 5.67
C VAL A 67 -9.91 -9.76 4.85
N ALA A 68 -10.01 -10.35 3.65
CA ALA A 68 -11.24 -10.32 2.86
C ALA A 68 -12.42 -10.98 3.60
N ARG A 69 -12.21 -12.13 4.26
CA ARG A 69 -13.24 -12.80 5.08
C ARG A 69 -13.68 -11.93 6.26
N ILE A 70 -12.74 -11.27 6.92
CA ILE A 70 -13.06 -10.34 8.02
C ILE A 70 -13.89 -9.17 7.46
N ALA A 71 -13.55 -8.63 6.31
CA ALA A 71 -14.28 -7.54 5.67
C ALA A 71 -15.71 -7.94 5.27
N ASP A 72 -15.92 -9.19 4.86
CA ASP A 72 -17.26 -9.70 4.52
C ASP A 72 -18.13 -9.97 5.76
N SER A 73 -17.52 -10.33 6.90
CA SER A 73 -18.22 -10.62 8.15
C SER A 73 -18.40 -9.40 9.07
N THR A 74 -17.74 -8.29 8.78
CA THR A 74 -17.73 -7.08 9.59
C THR A 74 -18.01 -5.83 8.75
N SER A 75 -17.47 -4.69 9.16
CA SER A 75 -17.57 -3.45 8.41
C SER A 75 -16.42 -3.31 7.39
N ARG A 76 -16.70 -3.40 6.09
CA ARG A 76 -15.71 -3.17 5.02
C ARG A 76 -14.98 -1.84 5.18
N LYS A 77 -15.73 -0.78 5.52
CA LYS A 77 -15.15 0.54 5.82
C LYS A 77 -14.21 0.47 7.02
N GLY A 78 -14.61 -0.22 8.10
CA GLY A 78 -13.77 -0.39 9.30
C GLY A 78 -12.46 -1.12 8.97
N VAL A 79 -12.55 -2.23 8.23
CA VAL A 79 -11.35 -2.98 7.79
C VAL A 79 -10.43 -2.10 6.95
N MET A 80 -10.96 -1.33 5.99
CA MET A 80 -10.14 -0.42 5.18
C MET A 80 -9.45 0.66 6.01
N VAL A 81 -10.14 1.26 7.00
CA VAL A 81 -9.55 2.29 7.88
C VAL A 81 -8.41 1.71 8.73
N VAL A 82 -8.62 0.54 9.33
CA VAL A 82 -7.58 -0.15 10.11
C VAL A 82 -6.40 -0.54 9.21
N SER A 83 -6.66 -1.09 8.04
CA SER A 83 -5.66 -1.46 7.05
C SER A 83 -4.84 -0.26 6.58
N LEU A 84 -5.49 0.87 6.33
CA LEU A 84 -4.83 2.12 5.97
C LEU A 84 -3.93 2.63 7.11
N ALA A 85 -4.40 2.57 8.35
CA ALA A 85 -3.61 2.97 9.52
C ALA A 85 -2.37 2.08 9.71
N ILE A 86 -2.53 0.74 9.57
CA ILE A 86 -1.42 -0.22 9.63
C ILE A 86 -0.42 0.07 8.51
N TRP A 87 -0.89 0.17 7.27
CA TRP A 87 -0.05 0.47 6.12
C TRP A 87 0.73 1.77 6.32
N SER A 88 0.07 2.89 6.63
CA SER A 88 0.71 4.19 6.83
C SER A 88 1.72 4.16 7.98
N GLY A 89 1.41 3.48 9.08
CA GLY A 89 2.31 3.32 10.22
C GLY A 89 3.59 2.57 9.84
N PHE A 90 3.46 1.45 9.13
CA PHE A 90 4.63 0.67 8.69
C PHE A 90 5.43 1.37 7.59
N THR A 91 4.78 2.12 6.70
CA THR A 91 5.49 2.95 5.70
C THR A 91 6.35 4.02 6.41
N ALA A 92 5.80 4.70 7.42
CA ALA A 92 6.58 5.66 8.23
C ALA A 92 7.75 4.98 8.96
N LEU A 93 7.55 3.77 9.49
CA LEU A 93 8.60 2.99 10.14
C LEU A 93 9.70 2.54 9.17
N CYS A 94 9.41 2.35 7.88
CA CYS A 94 10.45 2.06 6.88
C CYS A 94 11.50 3.18 6.81
N GLY A 95 11.07 4.45 6.87
CA GLY A 95 11.98 5.60 6.87
C GLY A 95 12.86 5.70 8.14
N LEU A 96 12.46 5.03 9.23
CA LEU A 96 13.22 4.98 10.49
C LEU A 96 14.09 3.72 10.61
N ALA A 97 14.25 2.94 9.54
CA ALA A 97 14.99 1.68 9.57
C ALA A 97 16.50 1.92 9.83
N ASN A 98 16.91 1.67 11.07
CA ASN A 98 18.28 1.70 11.53
C ASN A 98 18.60 0.41 12.29
N PRO A 99 19.90 0.05 12.47
CA PRO A 99 20.25 -1.05 13.33
C PRO A 99 19.76 -0.80 14.77
N ILE A 100 19.07 -1.79 15.35
CA ILE A 100 18.56 -1.70 16.72
C ILE A 100 19.49 -2.49 17.64
N HIS A 101 20.07 -1.82 18.62
CA HIS A 101 20.95 -2.42 19.61
C HIS A 101 20.19 -2.73 20.91
N ILE A 102 20.09 -4.00 21.27
CA ILE A 102 19.44 -4.46 22.51
C ILE A 102 20.50 -5.19 23.34
N GLY A 103 21.19 -4.47 24.21
CA GLY A 103 22.32 -5.02 24.97
C GLY A 103 23.44 -5.48 24.04
N THR A 104 23.78 -6.77 24.07
CA THR A 104 24.80 -7.39 23.21
C THR A 104 24.26 -7.85 21.85
N PHE A 105 22.95 -7.78 21.63
CA PHE A 105 22.32 -8.24 20.41
C PHE A 105 22.01 -7.05 19.47
N THR A 106 22.37 -7.19 18.20
CA THR A 106 22.11 -6.15 17.17
C THR A 106 21.21 -6.71 16.09
N ILE A 107 20.03 -6.08 15.90
CA ILE A 107 19.16 -6.33 14.77
C ILE A 107 19.62 -5.42 13.62
N SER A 108 19.99 -6.02 12.49
CA SER A 108 20.46 -5.23 11.33
C SER A 108 19.32 -4.37 10.74
N ALA A 109 19.68 -3.23 10.14
CA ALA A 109 18.73 -2.37 9.44
C ALA A 109 17.94 -3.12 8.36
N PHE A 110 18.57 -4.09 7.68
CA PHE A 110 17.89 -4.97 6.72
C PHE A 110 16.71 -5.73 7.34
N VAL A 111 16.89 -6.34 8.51
CA VAL A 111 15.83 -7.10 9.19
C VAL A 111 14.70 -6.16 9.63
N VAL A 112 15.05 -4.97 10.16
CA VAL A 112 14.05 -3.95 10.51
C VAL A 112 13.23 -3.55 9.28
N LEU A 113 13.91 -3.25 8.17
CA LEU A 113 13.26 -2.86 6.92
C LEU A 113 12.41 -4.00 6.33
N LEU A 114 12.90 -5.25 6.40
CA LEU A 114 12.16 -6.43 5.96
C LEU A 114 10.84 -6.59 6.73
N ILE A 115 10.89 -6.50 8.06
CA ILE A 115 9.70 -6.62 8.92
C ILE A 115 8.71 -5.48 8.65
N THR A 116 9.20 -4.26 8.51
CA THR A 116 8.32 -3.13 8.21
C THR A 116 7.67 -3.25 6.84
N ARG A 117 8.37 -3.75 5.82
CA ARG A 117 7.79 -4.04 4.49
C ARG A 117 6.75 -5.17 4.54
N MET A 118 6.95 -6.20 5.37
CA MET A 118 5.92 -7.21 5.63
C MET A 118 4.67 -6.58 6.28
N GLY A 119 4.85 -5.65 7.21
CA GLY A 119 3.75 -4.90 7.84
C GLY A 119 3.00 -4.01 6.85
N VAL A 120 3.70 -3.37 5.91
CA VAL A 120 3.08 -2.66 4.78
C VAL A 120 2.21 -3.61 3.95
N GLY A 121 2.74 -4.79 3.57
CA GLY A 121 1.99 -5.81 2.83
C GLY A 121 0.74 -6.28 3.56
N LEU A 122 0.80 -6.44 4.88
CA LEU A 122 -0.36 -6.77 5.72
C LEU A 122 -1.43 -5.66 5.66
N GLY A 123 -1.04 -4.40 5.82
CA GLY A 123 -1.96 -3.26 5.75
C GLY A 123 -2.59 -3.13 4.36
N GLU A 124 -1.80 -3.25 3.30
CA GLU A 124 -2.30 -3.15 1.92
C GLU A 124 -3.26 -4.29 1.53
N ALA A 125 -3.11 -5.48 2.12
CA ALA A 125 -3.99 -6.62 1.85
C ALA A 125 -5.47 -6.32 2.15
N GLY A 126 -5.77 -5.39 3.05
CA GLY A 126 -7.13 -4.96 3.37
C GLY A 126 -7.65 -3.79 2.51
N GLY A 127 -6.94 -3.37 1.48
CA GLY A 127 -7.36 -2.27 0.59
C GLY A 127 -8.25 -2.71 -0.56
N SER A 128 -7.71 -3.47 -1.49
CA SER A 128 -8.38 -3.81 -2.75
C SER A 128 -9.64 -4.67 -2.63
N PRO A 129 -9.67 -5.79 -1.86
CA PRO A 129 -10.87 -6.62 -1.81
C PRO A 129 -12.10 -5.88 -1.24
N PRO A 130 -12.03 -5.17 -0.10
CA PRO A 130 -13.15 -4.39 0.40
C PRO A 130 -13.55 -3.24 -0.54
N ALA A 131 -12.59 -2.60 -1.22
CA ALA A 131 -12.89 -1.52 -2.17
C ALA A 131 -13.74 -2.02 -3.35
N HIS A 132 -13.37 -3.15 -3.96
CA HIS A 132 -14.14 -3.76 -5.04
C HIS A 132 -15.55 -4.16 -4.58
N ALA A 133 -15.67 -4.73 -3.38
CA ALA A 133 -16.95 -5.09 -2.79
C ALA A 133 -17.82 -3.84 -2.55
N MET A 134 -17.27 -2.78 -1.96
CA MET A 134 -17.98 -1.51 -1.74
C MET A 134 -18.45 -0.86 -3.04
N ILE A 135 -17.61 -0.84 -4.09
CA ILE A 135 -18.00 -0.32 -5.41
C ILE A 135 -19.15 -1.16 -5.99
N SER A 136 -19.07 -2.48 -5.83
CA SER A 136 -20.11 -3.39 -6.31
C SER A 136 -21.45 -3.21 -5.62
N ASP A 137 -21.45 -2.82 -4.34
CA ASP A 137 -22.67 -2.53 -3.58
C ASP A 137 -23.24 -1.13 -3.89
N LEU A 138 -22.36 -0.15 -4.15
CA LEU A 138 -22.76 1.23 -4.40
C LEU A 138 -23.31 1.45 -5.82
N TYR A 139 -22.93 0.61 -6.79
CA TYR A 139 -23.29 0.79 -8.20
C TYR A 139 -24.16 -0.32 -8.73
N GLU A 140 -25.21 0.05 -9.46
CA GLU A 140 -26.08 -0.85 -10.24
C GLU A 140 -25.26 -1.63 -11.25
N LYS A 141 -25.73 -2.85 -11.64
CA LYS A 141 -25.01 -3.75 -12.55
C LYS A 141 -24.55 -3.08 -13.84
N GLU A 142 -25.37 -2.21 -14.41
CA GLU A 142 -25.12 -1.51 -15.69
C GLU A 142 -24.00 -0.46 -15.57
N LYS A 143 -23.80 0.12 -14.37
CA LYS A 143 -22.81 1.17 -14.11
C LYS A 143 -21.57 0.67 -13.38
N ARG A 144 -21.63 -0.55 -12.82
CA ARG A 144 -20.54 -1.14 -12.00
C ARG A 144 -19.24 -1.29 -12.78
N GLY A 145 -19.30 -1.74 -14.02
CA GLY A 145 -18.12 -1.88 -14.87
C GLY A 145 -17.36 -0.56 -15.06
N ARG A 146 -18.09 0.54 -15.28
CA ARG A 146 -17.49 1.88 -15.40
C ARG A 146 -16.85 2.36 -14.09
N ALA A 147 -17.51 2.10 -12.96
CA ALA A 147 -16.98 2.49 -11.65
C ALA A 147 -15.71 1.70 -11.31
N LEU A 148 -15.69 0.39 -11.58
CA LEU A 148 -14.51 -0.46 -11.39
C LEU A 148 -13.37 -0.07 -12.34
N ALA A 149 -13.66 0.25 -13.59
CA ALA A 149 -12.67 0.73 -14.55
C ALA A 149 -12.03 2.06 -14.10
N LEU A 150 -12.85 3.01 -13.59
CA LEU A 150 -12.34 4.25 -13.03
C LEU A 150 -11.44 3.99 -11.81
N TYR A 151 -11.87 3.14 -10.87
CA TYR A 151 -11.06 2.74 -9.73
C TYR A 151 -9.72 2.13 -10.18
N SER A 152 -9.75 1.20 -11.14
CA SER A 152 -8.55 0.54 -11.68
C SER A 152 -7.63 1.49 -12.44
N ALA A 153 -8.14 2.58 -13.02
CA ALA A 153 -7.31 3.62 -13.65
C ALA A 153 -6.37 4.30 -12.63
N GLY A 154 -6.68 4.23 -11.33
CA GLY A 154 -5.80 4.64 -10.24
C GLY A 154 -4.44 3.94 -10.26
N LEU A 155 -4.35 2.71 -10.79
CA LEU A 155 -3.08 2.00 -11.00
C LEU A 155 -2.14 2.82 -11.90
N TYR A 156 -2.61 3.24 -13.05
CA TYR A 156 -1.79 3.99 -14.03
C TYR A 156 -1.46 5.39 -13.51
N ALA A 157 -2.43 6.07 -12.92
CA ALA A 157 -2.22 7.38 -12.30
C ALA A 157 -1.21 7.30 -11.15
N GLY A 158 -1.35 6.32 -10.26
CA GLY A 158 -0.43 6.08 -9.15
C GLY A 158 0.98 5.70 -9.62
N THR A 159 1.08 4.87 -10.65
CA THR A 159 2.38 4.51 -11.26
C THR A 159 3.07 5.74 -11.84
N LEU A 160 2.37 6.54 -12.66
CA LEU A 160 2.93 7.77 -13.24
C LEU A 160 3.39 8.75 -12.16
N LEU A 161 2.52 9.03 -11.17
CA LEU A 161 2.85 9.92 -10.07
C LEU A 161 3.97 9.37 -9.20
N GLY A 162 4.00 8.06 -8.96
CA GLY A 162 5.03 7.39 -8.17
C GLY A 162 6.41 7.54 -8.80
N TYR A 163 6.54 7.31 -10.10
CA TYR A 163 7.81 7.51 -10.82
C TYR A 163 8.22 8.98 -10.84
N TYR A 164 7.29 9.90 -11.11
CA TYR A 164 7.60 11.32 -11.15
C TYR A 164 8.02 11.86 -9.77
N LEU A 165 7.22 11.58 -8.74
CA LEU A 165 7.49 12.03 -7.37
C LEU A 165 8.70 11.31 -6.77
N GLY A 166 8.83 10.00 -6.99
CA GLY A 166 9.94 9.21 -6.48
C GLY A 166 11.28 9.65 -7.07
N GLY A 167 11.35 9.92 -8.39
CA GLY A 167 12.53 10.46 -9.04
C GLY A 167 12.91 11.84 -8.49
N TRP A 168 11.93 12.76 -8.40
CA TRP A 168 12.16 14.10 -7.86
C TRP A 168 12.58 14.08 -6.37
N LEU A 169 11.95 13.24 -5.56
CA LEU A 169 12.28 13.10 -4.13
C LEU A 169 13.65 12.47 -3.91
N SER A 170 14.05 11.50 -4.72
CA SER A 170 15.36 10.87 -4.65
C SER A 170 16.50 11.85 -4.95
N GLU A 171 16.29 12.79 -5.87
CA GLU A 171 17.26 13.84 -6.18
C GLU A 171 17.28 14.98 -5.13
N ALA A 172 16.14 15.31 -4.53
CA ALA A 172 15.98 16.45 -3.62
C ALA A 172 16.20 16.09 -2.15
N LEU A 173 15.91 14.87 -1.76
CA LEU A 173 15.91 14.38 -0.40
C LEU A 173 16.62 13.03 -0.31
N ASN A 174 16.91 12.62 0.92
CA ASN A 174 17.38 11.29 1.22
C ASN A 174 16.21 10.28 1.11
N TRP A 175 16.48 8.98 0.90
CA TRP A 175 15.44 7.93 0.81
C TRP A 175 14.63 7.74 2.12
N ARG A 176 15.10 8.28 3.25
CA ARG A 176 14.49 8.25 4.59
C ARG A 176 13.47 9.35 4.80
#